data_e086919a42cb06003f99e0149d6c9932
#
_entry.id   e086919a42cb06003f99e0149d6c9932
#
_cell.length_a   1.000
_cell.length_b   1.000
_cell.length_c   1.000
_cell.angle_alpha   90.00
_cell.angle_beta   90.00
_cell.angle_gamma   90.00
#
_symmetry.space_group_name_H-M   'P 1'
#
loop_
_entity.id
_entity.type
_entity.pdbx_description
1 polymer ?
#
loop_
_entity_poly.entity_id
_entity_poly.type
_entity_poly.pdbx_seq_one_letter_code
_entity_poly.pdbx_strand_id
1 'polypeptide(L)'
;MKKVISLFLFFLMVWNSSAKDFPKVILAGDYPDPSILRDGKDYYMTHSPFYYAPGFLIWHSQDLEHWEPVCRAMAQWEGSAMAPDLVKYNNRYYIYYPAAGTNWVIWADDILGSWSTPVDLKVKGIDPGHVVDADGKRYLYLSEGKVVQLSDDGLSTVGEVKKVYDGWPYPRNWRTEGMYLESPKLNYHNGYYYLTSAEGGTAGPGTSHMVVTARSKSVLGLWENSPFNPLVHTYSERESWWSKGHGTLIDDVNGNWWVVYHAYAKGYH
;
A
#
# COMPACT_ATOMS: atom_id res chain seq x y z
N MET A 1 -6.36 48.45 -53.14
CA MET A 1 -6.33 47.88 -51.76
C MET A 1 -6.54 46.36 -51.85
N LYS A 2 -5.47 45.58 -51.76
CA LYS A 2 -5.53 44.10 -51.76
C LYS A 2 -5.60 43.63 -50.28
N LYS A 3 -6.70 42.96 -49.94
CA LYS A 3 -6.85 42.33 -48.62
C LYS A 3 -6.10 41.01 -48.64
N VAL A 4 -5.09 40.88 -47.78
CA VAL A 4 -4.38 39.65 -47.51
C VAL A 4 -5.18 38.93 -46.40
N ILE A 5 -5.77 37.78 -46.71
CA ILE A 5 -6.42 36.88 -45.75
C ILE A 5 -5.32 35.93 -45.28
N SER A 6 -4.90 36.10 -44.02
CA SER A 6 -3.95 35.17 -43.36
C SER A 6 -4.72 34.01 -42.80
N LEU A 7 -4.51 32.83 -43.39
CA LEU A 7 -5.11 31.59 -42.95
C LEU A 7 -4.23 30.99 -41.82
N PHE A 8 -4.69 31.08 -40.57
CA PHE A 8 -4.04 30.39 -39.45
C PHE A 8 -4.47 28.91 -39.45
N LEU A 9 -3.58 28.01 -39.88
CA LEU A 9 -3.73 26.59 -39.70
C LEU A 9 -3.41 26.24 -38.24
N PHE A 10 -4.43 25.95 -37.45
CA PHE A 10 -4.29 25.34 -36.16
C PHE A 10 -3.96 23.83 -36.38
N PHE A 11 -2.70 23.47 -36.16
CA PHE A 11 -2.32 22.05 -36.00
C PHE A 11 -2.81 21.55 -34.63
N LEU A 12 -3.95 20.85 -34.60
CA LEU A 12 -4.34 20.02 -33.46
C LEU A 12 -3.39 18.82 -33.43
N MET A 13 -2.35 18.91 -32.59
CA MET A 13 -1.61 17.72 -32.18
C MET A 13 -2.57 16.86 -31.34
N VAL A 14 -3.17 15.87 -31.95
CA VAL A 14 -3.81 14.77 -31.24
C VAL A 14 -2.69 13.95 -30.60
N TRP A 15 -2.44 14.17 -29.33
CA TRP A 15 -1.65 13.25 -28.55
C TRP A 15 -2.47 11.96 -28.40
N ASN A 16 -2.14 10.95 -29.22
CA ASN A 16 -2.54 9.60 -28.95
C ASN A 16 -1.74 9.11 -27.72
N SER A 17 -2.20 9.41 -26.53
CA SER A 17 -1.90 8.58 -25.39
C SER A 17 -2.69 7.30 -25.60
N SER A 18 -2.06 6.23 -26.04
CA SER A 18 -2.64 4.90 -25.87
C SER A 18 -2.82 4.73 -24.36
N ALA A 19 -4.06 4.87 -23.88
CA ALA A 19 -4.42 4.44 -22.55
C ALA A 19 -4.03 2.97 -22.47
N LYS A 20 -2.98 2.65 -21.68
CA LYS A 20 -2.71 1.27 -21.32
C LYS A 20 -3.98 0.74 -20.68
N ASP A 21 -4.40 -0.49 -21.05
CA ASP A 21 -5.58 -1.11 -20.46
C ASP A 21 -5.33 -1.35 -18.96
N PHE A 22 -5.74 -0.44 -18.12
CA PHE A 22 -5.73 -0.55 -16.68
C PHE A 22 -7.16 -0.66 -16.13
N PRO A 23 -7.37 -1.41 -15.05
CA PRO A 23 -6.39 -2.17 -14.25
C PRO A 23 -5.92 -3.47 -14.94
N LYS A 24 -4.64 -3.85 -14.70
CA LYS A 24 -4.03 -5.08 -15.17
C LYS A 24 -3.89 -6.08 -14.01
N VAL A 25 -4.30 -7.33 -14.21
CA VAL A 25 -4.02 -8.41 -13.26
C VAL A 25 -2.54 -8.79 -13.39
N ILE A 26 -1.78 -8.60 -12.33
CA ILE A 26 -0.36 -8.96 -12.27
C ILE A 26 -0.11 -10.31 -11.58
N LEU A 27 -0.96 -10.67 -10.61
CA LEU A 27 -0.99 -11.98 -9.96
C LEU A 27 -2.43 -12.45 -9.87
N ALA A 28 -2.70 -13.64 -10.38
CA ALA A 28 -4.01 -14.29 -10.25
C ALA A 28 -3.93 -15.39 -9.18
N GLY A 29 -4.80 -15.35 -8.17
CA GLY A 29 -4.82 -16.29 -7.06
C GLY A 29 -5.10 -15.59 -5.73
N ASP A 30 -4.84 -16.30 -4.63
CA ASP A 30 -5.02 -15.82 -3.27
C ASP A 30 -3.75 -15.09 -2.79
N TYR A 31 -3.60 -13.84 -3.24
CA TYR A 31 -2.46 -12.96 -2.93
C TYR A 31 -2.93 -11.60 -2.43
N PRO A 32 -3.75 -11.53 -1.33
CA PRO A 32 -4.30 -10.27 -0.83
C PRO A 32 -3.26 -9.43 -0.10
N ASP A 33 -3.63 -8.18 0.18
CA ASP A 33 -2.88 -7.23 1.00
C ASP A 33 -1.46 -6.98 0.49
N PRO A 34 -1.29 -6.57 -0.78
CA PRO A 34 0.02 -6.43 -1.37
C PRO A 34 0.81 -5.29 -0.72
N SER A 35 2.06 -5.57 -0.36
CA SER A 35 3.06 -4.58 0.02
C SER A 35 4.21 -4.62 -0.97
N ILE A 36 4.52 -3.48 -1.59
CA ILE A 36 5.52 -3.37 -2.65
C ILE A 36 6.64 -2.41 -2.25
N LEU A 37 7.87 -2.78 -2.58
CA LEU A 37 9.10 -2.02 -2.34
C LEU A 37 9.87 -1.84 -3.64
N ARG A 38 10.43 -0.66 -3.88
CA ARG A 38 11.44 -0.41 -4.92
C ARG A 38 12.83 -0.35 -4.29
N ASP A 39 13.77 -1.10 -4.86
CA ASP A 39 15.20 -1.05 -4.51
C ASP A 39 16.03 -0.82 -5.78
N GLY A 40 16.35 0.43 -6.05
CA GLY A 40 17.00 0.82 -7.30
C GLY A 40 16.08 0.60 -8.51
N LYS A 41 16.45 -0.36 -9.37
CA LYS A 41 15.67 -0.78 -10.55
C LYS A 41 14.79 -2.01 -10.31
N ASP A 42 14.95 -2.64 -9.14
CA ASP A 42 14.24 -3.86 -8.78
C ASP A 42 13.03 -3.54 -7.90
N TYR A 43 11.96 -4.29 -8.09
CA TYR A 43 10.74 -4.20 -7.31
C TYR A 43 10.52 -5.54 -6.61
N TYR A 44 10.15 -5.47 -5.35
CA TYR A 44 9.82 -6.63 -4.54
C TYR A 44 8.43 -6.47 -3.96
N MET A 45 7.65 -7.53 -3.94
CA MET A 45 6.30 -7.53 -3.40
C MET A 45 6.09 -8.76 -2.54
N THR A 46 5.33 -8.59 -1.47
CA THR A 46 4.80 -9.67 -0.65
C THR A 46 3.32 -9.43 -0.34
N HIS A 47 2.65 -10.42 0.21
CA HIS A 47 1.21 -10.40 0.50
C HIS A 47 0.90 -11.24 1.75
N SER A 48 -0.33 -11.24 2.20
CA SER A 48 -0.77 -12.05 3.34
C SER A 48 -0.61 -13.55 3.07
N PRO A 49 0.17 -14.29 3.87
CA PRO A 49 0.26 -15.74 3.79
C PRO A 49 -0.80 -16.44 4.65
N PHE A 50 -1.48 -15.73 5.57
CA PHE A 50 -2.39 -16.30 6.58
C PHE A 50 -1.77 -17.50 7.30
N TYR A 51 -2.29 -18.69 7.09
CA TYR A 51 -1.81 -19.95 7.69
C TYR A 51 -0.83 -20.72 6.80
N TYR A 52 -0.48 -20.19 5.62
CA TYR A 52 0.49 -20.86 4.76
C TYR A 52 1.93 -20.65 5.27
N ALA A 53 2.65 -21.75 5.49
CA ALA A 53 4.03 -21.74 5.92
C ALA A 53 4.89 -22.63 4.99
N PRO A 54 6.15 -22.20 4.70
CA PRO A 54 6.80 -20.93 5.06
C PRO A 54 6.08 -19.74 4.42
N GLY A 55 5.92 -18.64 5.19
CA GLY A 55 5.14 -17.48 4.80
C GLY A 55 5.93 -16.39 4.10
N PHE A 56 5.21 -15.30 3.75
CA PHE A 56 5.70 -14.13 3.06
C PHE A 56 6.52 -14.47 1.81
N LEU A 57 5.82 -15.02 0.80
CA LEU A 57 6.40 -15.21 -0.53
C LEU A 57 6.81 -13.84 -1.09
N ILE A 58 8.10 -13.69 -1.41
CA ILE A 58 8.64 -12.50 -2.06
C ILE A 58 8.62 -12.73 -3.56
N TRP A 59 7.99 -11.79 -4.25
CA TRP A 59 7.99 -11.67 -5.71
C TRP A 59 8.97 -10.60 -6.14
N HIS A 60 9.61 -10.78 -7.29
CA HIS A 60 10.53 -9.84 -7.91
C HIS A 60 10.04 -9.43 -9.29
N SER A 61 10.27 -8.16 -9.64
CA SER A 61 10.01 -7.60 -10.96
C SER A 61 11.01 -6.48 -11.28
N GLN A 62 11.23 -6.20 -12.57
CA GLN A 62 11.96 -5.02 -13.04
C GLN A 62 11.09 -4.06 -13.87
N ASP A 63 9.81 -4.39 -14.07
CA ASP A 63 8.90 -3.61 -14.92
C ASP A 63 7.51 -3.38 -14.30
N LEU A 64 7.25 -3.89 -13.09
CA LEU A 64 5.96 -3.86 -12.39
C LEU A 64 4.84 -4.68 -13.07
N GLU A 65 5.14 -5.36 -14.16
CA GLU A 65 4.19 -6.13 -14.95
C GLU A 65 4.43 -7.64 -14.87
N HIS A 66 5.70 -8.05 -14.91
CA HIS A 66 6.11 -9.45 -14.86
C HIS A 66 6.75 -9.76 -13.53
N TRP A 67 6.17 -10.71 -12.80
CA TRP A 67 6.55 -11.06 -11.44
C TRP A 67 6.94 -12.53 -11.33
N GLU A 68 8.08 -12.80 -10.70
CA GLU A 68 8.54 -14.16 -10.40
C GLU A 68 8.75 -14.35 -8.90
N PRO A 69 8.39 -15.50 -8.32
CA PRO A 69 8.63 -15.79 -6.92
C PRO A 69 10.13 -16.08 -6.71
N VAL A 70 10.74 -15.43 -5.70
CA VAL A 70 12.19 -15.55 -5.47
C VAL A 70 12.57 -16.18 -4.14
N CYS A 71 11.83 -15.92 -3.07
CA CYS A 71 12.09 -16.54 -1.76
C CYS A 71 10.86 -16.50 -0.86
N ARG A 72 10.96 -17.13 0.32
CA ARG A 72 9.99 -17.05 1.41
C ARG A 72 10.67 -16.53 2.66
N ALA A 73 10.19 -15.39 3.18
CA ALA A 73 10.85 -14.66 4.24
C ALA A 73 10.58 -15.22 5.65
N MET A 74 9.42 -15.82 5.89
CA MET A 74 9.03 -16.30 7.21
C MET A 74 9.17 -17.81 7.32
N ALA A 75 10.21 -18.27 8.02
CA ALA A 75 10.44 -19.69 8.30
C ALA A 75 9.69 -20.18 9.55
N GLN A 76 9.51 -19.32 10.55
CA GLN A 76 8.77 -19.63 11.77
C GLN A 76 7.36 -19.06 11.69
N TRP A 77 6.40 -19.76 12.23
CA TRP A 77 4.99 -19.40 12.18
C TRP A 77 4.47 -19.00 13.57
N GLU A 78 3.99 -17.77 13.67
CA GLU A 78 3.46 -17.16 14.91
C GLU A 78 1.93 -17.07 14.90
N GLY A 79 1.25 -17.81 14.03
CA GLY A 79 -0.18 -17.76 13.82
C GLY A 79 -0.54 -17.19 12.44
N SER A 80 -1.82 -16.88 12.22
CA SER A 80 -2.27 -16.28 10.96
C SER A 80 -1.59 -14.92 10.75
N ALA A 81 -0.59 -14.88 9.88
CA ALA A 81 0.10 -13.65 9.52
C ALA A 81 -0.60 -12.98 8.34
N MET A 82 -0.82 -11.66 8.40
CA MET A 82 -1.57 -10.94 7.37
C MET A 82 -1.00 -9.55 7.13
N ALA A 83 -1.47 -8.90 6.08
CA ALA A 83 -1.27 -7.49 5.76
C ALA A 83 0.16 -6.96 6.05
N PRO A 84 1.18 -7.54 5.43
CA PRO A 84 2.57 -7.17 5.70
C PRO A 84 2.89 -5.76 5.23
N ASP A 85 3.96 -5.19 5.81
CA ASP A 85 4.64 -4.02 5.27
C ASP A 85 6.10 -4.36 4.99
N LEU A 86 6.45 -4.50 3.71
CA LEU A 86 7.81 -4.77 3.23
C LEU A 86 8.53 -3.46 2.97
N VAL A 87 9.57 -3.18 3.72
CA VAL A 87 10.32 -1.93 3.62
C VAL A 87 11.82 -2.15 3.67
N LYS A 88 12.58 -1.18 3.14
CA LYS A 88 14.05 -1.11 3.27
C LYS A 88 14.43 0.14 4.04
N TYR A 89 15.26 -0.03 5.08
CA TYR A 89 15.82 1.07 5.84
C TYR A 89 17.27 0.77 6.23
N ASN A 90 18.19 1.71 6.00
CA ASN A 90 19.62 1.57 6.28
C ASN A 90 20.23 0.26 5.76
N ASN A 91 19.98 -0.06 4.49
CA ASN A 91 20.44 -1.28 3.79
C ASN A 91 19.92 -2.60 4.38
N ARG A 92 18.89 -2.57 5.20
CA ARG A 92 18.24 -3.74 5.76
C ARG A 92 16.78 -3.79 5.35
N TYR A 93 16.26 -4.98 5.04
CA TYR A 93 14.87 -5.23 4.72
C TYR A 93 14.12 -5.63 5.97
N TYR A 94 12.88 -5.19 6.11
CA TYR A 94 11.99 -5.49 7.21
C TYR A 94 10.63 -5.89 6.65
N ILE A 95 9.98 -6.84 7.31
CA ILE A 95 8.56 -7.11 7.13
C ILE A 95 7.90 -6.96 8.50
N TYR A 96 7.05 -5.95 8.63
CA TYR A 96 6.16 -5.76 9.76
C TYR A 96 4.83 -6.44 9.46
N TYR A 97 4.26 -7.15 10.41
CA TYR A 97 3.01 -7.88 10.18
C TYR A 97 2.27 -8.18 11.48
N PRO A 98 0.92 -8.22 11.50
CA PRO A 98 0.14 -8.70 12.62
C PRO A 98 0.03 -10.23 12.58
N ALA A 99 0.15 -10.84 13.74
CA ALA A 99 -0.16 -12.24 14.00
C ALA A 99 -0.39 -12.46 15.49
N ALA A 100 -1.18 -13.46 15.88
CA ALA A 100 -1.43 -13.84 17.28
C ALA A 100 -1.82 -12.67 18.21
N GLY A 101 -2.53 -11.64 17.68
CA GLY A 101 -3.05 -10.51 18.45
C GLY A 101 -2.04 -9.40 18.77
N THR A 102 -0.85 -9.44 18.18
CA THR A 102 0.20 -8.41 18.26
C THR A 102 0.82 -8.17 16.89
N ASN A 103 1.72 -7.19 16.78
CA ASN A 103 2.53 -6.98 15.59
C ASN A 103 3.94 -7.53 15.79
N TRP A 104 4.45 -8.12 14.74
CA TRP A 104 5.77 -8.75 14.67
C TRP A 104 6.63 -8.08 13.61
N VAL A 105 7.93 -8.28 13.70
CA VAL A 105 8.88 -7.90 12.66
C VAL A 105 9.90 -9.01 12.42
N ILE A 106 10.19 -9.26 11.14
CA ILE A 106 11.36 -10.01 10.69
C ILE A 106 12.23 -9.09 9.83
N TRP A 107 13.53 -9.38 9.75
CA TRP A 107 14.46 -8.58 8.98
C TRP A 107 15.54 -9.43 8.31
N ALA A 108 16.16 -8.88 7.26
CA ALA A 108 17.28 -9.47 6.56
C ALA A 108 18.21 -8.39 5.98
N ASP A 109 19.49 -8.66 5.89
CA ASP A 109 20.47 -7.77 5.24
C ASP A 109 20.48 -7.97 3.70
N ASP A 110 19.98 -9.12 3.24
CA ASP A 110 19.76 -9.44 1.83
C ASP A 110 18.34 -9.98 1.68
N ILE A 111 17.55 -9.43 0.76
CA ILE A 111 16.16 -9.82 0.56
C ILE A 111 16.00 -11.29 0.15
N LEU A 112 17.00 -11.85 -0.55
CA LEU A 112 17.06 -13.27 -0.94
C LEU A 112 17.79 -14.13 0.10
N GLY A 113 18.32 -13.51 1.15
CA GLY A 113 19.10 -14.16 2.18
C GLY A 113 18.25 -14.80 3.28
N SER A 114 18.92 -15.07 4.40
CA SER A 114 18.26 -15.59 5.59
C SER A 114 17.57 -14.45 6.35
N TRP A 115 16.29 -14.63 6.61
CA TRP A 115 15.49 -13.73 7.45
C TRP A 115 15.63 -14.10 8.93
N SER A 116 15.53 -13.11 9.79
CA SER A 116 15.59 -13.28 11.25
C SER A 116 14.44 -14.13 11.78
N THR A 117 14.58 -14.58 13.03
CA THR A 117 13.43 -15.02 13.82
C THR A 117 12.50 -13.84 14.08
N PRO A 118 11.16 -14.06 14.20
CA PRO A 118 10.19 -13.02 14.51
C PRO A 118 10.47 -12.35 15.87
N VAL A 119 10.32 -11.02 15.90
CA VAL A 119 10.42 -10.19 17.12
C VAL A 119 9.04 -9.60 17.40
N ASP A 120 8.49 -9.85 18.59
CA ASP A 120 7.22 -9.30 19.05
C ASP A 120 7.36 -7.83 19.43
N LEU A 121 6.68 -6.94 18.72
CA LEU A 121 6.65 -5.50 19.01
C LEU A 121 5.74 -5.15 20.19
N LYS A 122 4.94 -6.10 20.70
CA LYS A 122 4.01 -5.95 21.82
C LYS A 122 3.01 -4.79 21.63
N VAL A 123 2.62 -4.55 20.41
CA VAL A 123 1.64 -3.52 20.02
C VAL A 123 0.46 -4.15 19.30
N LYS A 124 -0.76 -3.85 19.78
CA LYS A 124 -2.01 -4.32 19.18
C LYS A 124 -2.39 -3.44 17.99
N GLY A 125 -3.17 -4.01 17.09
CA GLY A 125 -3.65 -3.41 15.86
C GLY A 125 -3.29 -4.29 14.68
N ILE A 126 -3.80 -3.96 13.50
CA ILE A 126 -3.53 -4.68 12.26
C ILE A 126 -2.98 -3.73 11.21
N ASP A 127 -2.52 -4.29 10.09
CA ASP A 127 -2.09 -3.57 8.89
C ASP A 127 -0.99 -2.54 9.18
N PRO A 128 0.18 -2.97 9.62
CA PRO A 128 1.27 -2.04 9.88
C PRO A 128 1.73 -1.30 8.62
N GLY A 129 2.17 -0.06 8.81
CA GLY A 129 2.81 0.76 7.77
C GLY A 129 3.98 1.54 8.36
N HIS A 130 5.20 1.22 7.94
CA HIS A 130 6.42 1.85 8.43
C HIS A 130 6.68 3.19 7.74
N VAL A 131 7.19 4.16 8.50
CA VAL A 131 7.65 5.43 7.97
C VAL A 131 8.79 6.00 8.81
N VAL A 132 9.61 6.83 8.19
CA VAL A 132 10.70 7.58 8.85
C VAL A 132 10.39 9.06 8.74
N ASP A 133 10.51 9.81 9.84
CA ASP A 133 10.35 11.27 9.83
C ASP A 133 11.63 12.00 9.36
N ALA A 134 11.55 13.32 9.28
CA ALA A 134 12.66 14.16 8.85
C ALA A 134 13.86 14.13 9.82
N ASP A 135 13.64 13.75 11.07
CA ASP A 135 14.67 13.63 12.10
C ASP A 135 15.28 12.22 12.16
N GLY A 136 14.85 11.32 11.26
CA GLY A 136 15.31 9.94 11.21
C GLY A 136 14.61 9.00 12.19
N LYS A 137 13.59 9.47 12.93
CA LYS A 137 12.82 8.62 13.83
C LYS A 137 11.86 7.75 13.03
N ARG A 138 11.75 6.52 13.44
CA ARG A 138 10.92 5.50 12.82
C ARG A 138 9.56 5.41 13.51
N TYR A 139 8.51 5.18 12.72
CA TYR A 139 7.14 5.03 13.21
C TYR A 139 6.46 3.85 12.52
N LEU A 140 5.54 3.23 13.23
CA LEU A 140 4.66 2.20 12.73
C LEU A 140 3.22 2.70 12.82
N TYR A 141 2.61 2.91 11.66
CA TYR A 141 1.18 3.14 11.53
C TYR A 141 0.43 1.82 11.66
N LEU A 142 -0.80 1.89 12.13
CA LEU A 142 -1.73 0.78 12.31
C LEU A 142 -3.12 1.20 11.84
N SER A 143 -3.99 0.26 11.61
CA SER A 143 -5.40 0.52 11.31
C SER A 143 -6.03 1.51 12.30
N GLU A 144 -7.16 2.10 11.92
CA GLU A 144 -7.89 3.15 12.66
C GLU A 144 -7.12 4.48 12.77
N GLY A 145 -6.13 4.72 11.91
CA GLY A 145 -5.32 5.93 11.90
C GLY A 145 -4.41 6.09 13.12
N LYS A 146 -4.00 4.97 13.71
CA LYS A 146 -3.12 4.89 14.86
C LYS A 146 -1.65 4.87 14.44
N VAL A 147 -0.76 5.36 15.32
CA VAL A 147 0.69 5.33 15.11
C VAL A 147 1.42 5.16 16.44
N VAL A 148 2.55 4.47 16.40
CA VAL A 148 3.49 4.37 17.52
C VAL A 148 4.91 4.62 17.01
N GLN A 149 5.76 5.22 17.82
CA GLN A 149 7.18 5.35 17.48
C GLN A 149 7.87 3.99 17.66
N LEU A 150 8.80 3.68 16.76
CA LEU A 150 9.71 2.55 16.90
C LEU A 150 11.06 2.99 17.47
N SER A 151 11.81 2.03 18.04
CA SER A 151 13.23 2.18 18.30
C SER A 151 14.03 2.40 17.01
N ASP A 152 15.27 2.88 17.12
CA ASP A 152 16.12 3.18 15.97
C ASP A 152 16.40 1.94 15.11
N ASP A 153 16.49 0.76 15.71
CA ASP A 153 16.65 -0.52 15.01
C ASP A 153 15.32 -1.06 14.43
N GLY A 154 14.17 -0.48 14.85
CA GLY A 154 12.84 -0.87 14.39
C GLY A 154 12.30 -2.17 15.00
N LEU A 155 12.93 -2.68 16.06
CA LEU A 155 12.61 -3.97 16.65
C LEU A 155 11.82 -3.87 17.98
N SER A 156 11.48 -2.66 18.40
CA SER A 156 10.62 -2.40 19.57
C SER A 156 9.82 -1.11 19.40
N THR A 157 8.78 -0.93 20.22
CA THR A 157 8.01 0.30 20.27
C THR A 157 8.49 1.24 21.37
N VAL A 158 8.32 2.56 21.15
CA VAL A 158 8.70 3.62 22.11
C VAL A 158 7.48 4.50 22.39
N GLY A 159 7.12 4.61 23.66
CA GLY A 159 5.97 5.42 24.10
C GLY A 159 4.62 4.79 23.80
N GLU A 160 3.60 5.61 23.70
CA GLU A 160 2.20 5.17 23.56
C GLU A 160 1.71 5.25 22.12
N VAL A 161 0.73 4.42 21.78
CA VAL A 161 -0.02 4.48 20.53
C VAL A 161 -0.90 5.75 20.53
N LYS A 162 -0.84 6.52 19.46
CA LYS A 162 -1.63 7.75 19.27
C LYS A 162 -2.52 7.60 18.05
N LYS A 163 -3.73 8.17 18.09
CA LYS A 163 -4.55 8.33 16.90
C LYS A 163 -4.22 9.68 16.26
N VAL A 164 -3.91 9.68 14.96
CA VAL A 164 -3.46 10.88 14.22
C VAL A 164 -4.23 11.11 12.92
N TYR A 165 -5.15 10.19 12.55
CA TYR A 165 -5.95 10.31 11.33
C TYR A 165 -7.32 9.66 11.54
N ASP A 166 -8.37 10.27 10.99
CA ASP A 166 -9.77 9.81 11.12
C ASP A 166 -10.33 9.19 9.83
N GLY A 167 -9.53 9.13 8.77
CA GLY A 167 -9.98 8.66 7.46
C GLY A 167 -10.57 9.76 6.59
N TRP A 168 -10.95 9.35 5.38
CA TRP A 168 -11.68 10.19 4.44
C TRP A 168 -13.19 10.05 4.67
N PRO A 169 -13.93 11.14 4.82
CA PRO A 169 -15.38 11.08 5.04
C PRO A 169 -16.13 10.80 3.73
N TYR A 170 -16.15 9.56 3.28
CA TYR A 170 -16.87 9.16 2.06
C TYR A 170 -18.39 9.29 2.21
N PRO A 171 -19.15 9.36 1.10
CA PRO A 171 -20.61 9.56 1.16
C PRO A 171 -21.33 8.46 1.94
N ARG A 172 -22.17 8.84 2.89
CA ARG A 172 -22.88 7.91 3.81
C ARG A 172 -23.86 6.96 3.10
N ASN A 173 -24.25 7.26 1.87
CA ASN A 173 -25.12 6.41 1.06
C ASN A 173 -24.36 5.37 0.24
N TRP A 174 -23.03 5.35 0.33
CA TRP A 174 -22.26 4.28 -0.28
C TRP A 174 -22.45 2.98 0.48
N ARG A 175 -22.56 1.89 -0.27
CA ARG A 175 -22.72 0.54 0.29
C ARG A 175 -21.35 -0.02 0.61
N THR A 176 -21.02 -0.06 1.89
CA THR A 176 -19.77 -0.59 2.43
C THR A 176 -20.04 -1.65 3.50
N GLU A 177 -19.06 -2.43 3.85
CA GLU A 177 -19.11 -3.36 4.98
C GLU A 177 -19.22 -2.59 6.31
N GLY A 178 -18.46 -1.51 6.45
CA GLY A 178 -18.45 -0.66 7.65
C GLY A 178 -17.49 0.51 7.51
N MET A 179 -17.40 1.32 8.57
CA MET A 179 -16.52 2.48 8.66
C MET A 179 -15.09 2.03 9.06
N TYR A 180 -14.52 1.10 8.30
CA TYR A 180 -13.16 0.61 8.53
C TYR A 180 -12.15 1.57 7.90
N LEU A 181 -11.03 1.78 8.61
CA LEU A 181 -9.86 2.53 8.15
C LEU A 181 -8.64 1.64 8.38
N GLU A 182 -8.07 1.12 7.31
CA GLU A 182 -7.10 0.03 7.32
C GLU A 182 -5.93 0.30 6.36
N SER A 183 -4.95 -0.60 6.31
CA SER A 183 -3.87 -0.60 5.32
C SER A 183 -3.11 0.73 5.20
N PRO A 184 -2.63 1.34 6.30
CA PRO A 184 -1.82 2.55 6.17
C PRO A 184 -0.47 2.22 5.51
N LYS A 185 -0.19 2.85 4.36
CA LYS A 185 1.12 2.80 3.68
C LYS A 185 1.58 4.23 3.43
N LEU A 186 2.86 4.50 3.67
CA LEU A 186 3.36 5.85 3.63
C LEU A 186 4.51 6.01 2.64
N ASN A 187 4.42 7.08 1.82
CA ASN A 187 5.47 7.51 0.90
C ASN A 187 5.84 8.96 1.20
N TYR A 188 7.12 9.30 1.11
CA TYR A 188 7.57 10.69 1.16
C TYR A 188 7.89 11.19 -0.25
N HIS A 189 7.28 12.31 -0.64
CA HIS A 189 7.50 12.90 -1.95
C HIS A 189 7.33 14.43 -1.92
N ASN A 190 8.28 15.16 -2.48
CA ASN A 190 8.22 16.61 -2.62
C ASN A 190 7.83 17.38 -1.35
N GLY A 191 8.40 17.01 -0.20
CA GLY A 191 8.19 17.69 1.07
C GLY A 191 6.91 17.33 1.81
N TYR A 192 6.19 16.29 1.35
CA TYR A 192 5.01 15.75 2.00
C TYR A 192 5.11 14.24 2.22
N TYR A 193 4.55 13.79 3.31
CA TYR A 193 4.17 12.40 3.53
C TYR A 193 2.80 12.17 2.92
N TYR A 194 2.67 11.10 2.16
CA TYR A 194 1.40 10.62 1.61
C TYR A 194 1.01 9.35 2.34
N LEU A 195 -0.11 9.39 3.01
CA LEU A 195 -0.73 8.24 3.66
C LEU A 195 -1.77 7.66 2.71
N THR A 196 -1.52 6.47 2.23
CA THR A 196 -2.49 5.67 1.50
C THR A 196 -3.17 4.73 2.49
N SER A 197 -4.48 4.63 2.43
CA SER A 197 -5.27 3.77 3.32
C SER A 197 -6.35 3.05 2.53
N ALA A 198 -6.85 1.96 3.09
CA ALA A 198 -8.06 1.30 2.64
C ALA A 198 -9.23 1.70 3.52
N GLU A 199 -10.39 1.91 2.93
CA GLU A 199 -11.63 2.18 3.67
C GLU A 199 -12.77 1.30 3.17
N GLY A 200 -13.81 1.18 4.01
CA GLY A 200 -15.06 0.50 3.68
C GLY A 200 -15.12 -0.99 4.00
N GLY A 201 -13.97 -1.64 4.22
CA GLY A 201 -13.87 -3.08 4.50
C GLY A 201 -13.92 -3.96 3.26
N THR A 202 -13.25 -5.12 3.33
CA THR A 202 -13.02 -6.01 2.19
C THR A 202 -14.10 -7.08 1.99
N ALA A 203 -14.84 -7.46 3.05
CA ALA A 203 -15.81 -8.56 3.03
C ALA A 203 -17.27 -8.13 2.82
N GLY A 204 -17.52 -6.87 2.55
CA GLY A 204 -18.85 -6.31 2.32
C GLY A 204 -19.34 -6.49 0.87
N PRO A 205 -20.33 -5.68 0.42
CA PRO A 205 -20.75 -5.70 -0.97
C PRO A 205 -19.61 -5.35 -1.92
N GLY A 206 -19.71 -5.73 -3.18
CA GLY A 206 -18.65 -5.53 -4.18
C GLY A 206 -18.16 -4.08 -4.34
N THR A 207 -18.94 -3.10 -3.87
CA THR A 207 -18.61 -1.67 -3.84
C THR A 207 -17.98 -1.22 -2.51
N SER A 208 -17.59 -2.15 -1.64
CA SER A 208 -17.21 -1.80 -0.26
C SER A 208 -15.83 -1.16 -0.18
N HIS A 209 -14.82 -1.89 -0.59
CA HIS A 209 -13.43 -1.54 -0.37
C HIS A 209 -12.96 -0.44 -1.33
N MET A 210 -12.06 0.42 -0.86
CA MET A 210 -11.51 1.51 -1.67
C MET A 210 -10.10 1.89 -1.22
N VAL A 211 -9.32 2.47 -2.11
CA VAL A 211 -8.02 3.08 -1.81
C VAL A 211 -8.20 4.60 -1.74
N VAL A 212 -7.83 5.17 -0.61
CA VAL A 212 -7.86 6.62 -0.37
C VAL A 212 -6.47 7.13 -0.01
N THR A 213 -6.26 8.45 -0.12
CA THR A 213 -4.99 9.06 0.26
C THR A 213 -5.19 10.42 0.94
N ALA A 214 -4.26 10.71 1.84
CA ALA A 214 -4.11 12.01 2.47
C ALA A 214 -2.63 12.41 2.48
N ARG A 215 -2.32 13.69 2.66
CA ARG A 215 -0.95 14.17 2.77
C ARG A 215 -0.74 15.01 4.02
N SER A 216 0.47 15.06 4.51
CA SER A 216 0.89 15.95 5.59
C SER A 216 2.36 16.31 5.47
N LYS A 217 2.79 17.42 6.09
CA LYS A 217 4.21 17.76 6.26
C LYS A 217 4.86 17.03 7.43
N SER A 218 4.07 16.35 8.24
CA SER A 218 4.55 15.61 9.42
C SER A 218 3.98 14.20 9.43
N VAL A 219 4.78 13.22 9.84
CA VAL A 219 4.31 11.84 10.05
C VAL A 219 3.25 11.72 11.16
N LEU A 220 3.11 12.74 12.02
CA LEU A 220 2.12 12.75 13.09
C LEU A 220 0.86 13.59 12.77
N GLY A 221 0.61 13.91 11.48
CA GLY A 221 -0.50 14.74 11.05
C GLY A 221 -0.02 16.20 10.90
N LEU A 222 -0.83 17.19 10.60
CA LEU A 222 -2.22 17.26 10.23
C LEU A 222 -2.46 16.69 8.81
N TRP A 223 -3.34 15.72 8.69
CA TRP A 223 -3.59 15.07 7.41
C TRP A 223 -4.64 15.83 6.59
N GLU A 224 -4.31 16.13 5.35
CA GLU A 224 -5.18 16.74 4.34
C GLU A 224 -5.61 15.67 3.35
N ASN A 225 -6.90 15.35 3.31
CA ASN A 225 -7.45 14.37 2.36
C ASN A 225 -7.30 14.84 0.92
N SER A 226 -6.98 13.91 0.02
CA SER A 226 -6.96 14.19 -1.41
C SER A 226 -8.35 14.60 -1.91
N PRO A 227 -8.46 15.69 -2.72
CA PRO A 227 -9.72 16.04 -3.35
C PRO A 227 -10.16 15.04 -4.44
N PHE A 228 -9.28 14.09 -4.79
CA PHE A 228 -9.52 13.07 -5.81
C PHE A 228 -9.83 11.70 -5.21
N ASN A 229 -10.05 11.62 -3.89
CA ASN A 229 -10.47 10.37 -3.26
C ASN A 229 -11.85 9.90 -3.76
N PRO A 230 -12.04 8.59 -3.90
CA PRO A 230 -11.06 7.52 -3.75
C PRO A 230 -10.17 7.39 -5.00
N LEU A 231 -8.90 6.99 -4.82
CA LEU A 231 -7.98 6.71 -5.94
C LEU A 231 -8.40 5.46 -6.73
N VAL A 232 -8.90 4.46 -6.00
CA VAL A 232 -9.40 3.19 -6.56
C VAL A 232 -10.69 2.84 -5.83
N HIS A 233 -11.72 2.47 -6.59
CA HIS A 233 -13.02 2.06 -6.05
C HIS A 233 -13.80 1.22 -7.07
N THR A 234 -14.70 0.39 -6.61
CA THR A 234 -15.72 -0.26 -7.43
C THR A 234 -17.02 0.53 -7.28
N TYR A 235 -17.42 1.25 -8.32
CA TYR A 235 -18.64 2.09 -8.28
C TYR A 235 -19.93 1.32 -8.51
N SER A 236 -19.82 0.11 -9.07
CA SER A 236 -20.98 -0.72 -9.40
C SER A 236 -20.65 -2.21 -9.36
N GLU A 237 -21.54 -3.01 -8.78
CA GLU A 237 -21.45 -4.48 -8.83
C GLU A 237 -21.57 -5.06 -10.27
N ARG A 238 -21.73 -4.21 -11.29
CA ARG A 238 -21.64 -4.60 -12.70
C ARG A 238 -20.20 -4.67 -13.20
N GLU A 239 -19.26 -4.03 -12.52
CA GLU A 239 -17.85 -4.08 -12.85
C GLU A 239 -17.28 -5.51 -12.72
N SER A 240 -16.20 -5.79 -13.46
CA SER A 240 -15.55 -7.11 -13.46
C SER A 240 -14.76 -7.39 -12.18
N TRP A 241 -14.35 -6.34 -11.46
CA TRP A 241 -13.53 -6.42 -10.26
C TRP A 241 -14.22 -5.70 -9.11
N TRP A 242 -14.35 -6.41 -7.99
CA TRP A 242 -15.03 -5.97 -6.77
C TRP A 242 -14.06 -5.72 -5.62
N SER A 243 -14.49 -4.93 -4.64
CA SER A 243 -13.75 -4.65 -3.39
C SER A 243 -12.28 -4.31 -3.64
N LYS A 244 -12.04 -3.37 -4.56
CA LYS A 244 -10.71 -2.89 -4.91
C LYS A 244 -10.14 -2.07 -3.76
N GLY A 245 -9.20 -2.59 -3.02
CA GLY A 245 -8.65 -1.90 -1.85
C GLY A 245 -7.30 -2.43 -1.41
N HIS A 246 -6.89 -2.09 -0.20
CA HIS A 246 -5.61 -2.46 0.41
C HIS A 246 -4.42 -2.16 -0.53
N GLY A 247 -4.35 -0.90 -0.98
CA GLY A 247 -3.40 -0.47 -2.01
C GLY A 247 -2.09 0.05 -1.45
N THR A 248 -1.01 -0.23 -2.16
CA THR A 248 0.31 0.38 -1.93
C THR A 248 0.72 1.20 -3.15
N LEU A 249 1.15 2.45 -2.93
CA LEU A 249 1.71 3.31 -3.97
C LEU A 249 3.21 3.04 -4.13
N ILE A 250 3.67 3.04 -5.38
CA ILE A 250 5.09 2.90 -5.73
C ILE A 250 5.40 3.78 -6.95
N ASP A 251 6.60 4.38 -6.98
CA ASP A 251 7.11 5.05 -8.16
C ASP A 251 8.00 4.12 -8.99
N ASP A 252 7.95 4.29 -10.33
CA ASP A 252 8.86 3.59 -11.21
C ASP A 252 10.19 4.34 -11.41
N VAL A 253 11.13 3.73 -12.12
CA VAL A 253 12.44 4.33 -12.42
C VAL A 253 12.36 5.61 -13.25
N ASN A 254 11.22 5.89 -13.88
CA ASN A 254 10.96 7.08 -14.68
C ASN A 254 10.20 8.15 -13.88
N GLY A 255 9.85 7.88 -12.61
CA GLY A 255 9.10 8.78 -11.74
C GLY A 255 7.58 8.75 -11.95
N ASN A 256 7.04 7.76 -12.68
CA ASN A 256 5.60 7.55 -12.74
C ASN A 256 5.13 6.82 -11.48
N TRP A 257 3.92 7.16 -11.02
CA TRP A 257 3.31 6.53 -9.84
C TRP A 257 2.31 5.46 -10.24
N TRP A 258 2.36 4.36 -9.51
CA TRP A 258 1.53 3.19 -9.68
C TRP A 258 0.85 2.85 -8.36
N VAL A 259 -0.31 2.20 -8.43
CA VAL A 259 -0.97 1.61 -7.27
C VAL A 259 -1.14 0.12 -7.52
N VAL A 260 -0.66 -0.69 -6.57
CA VAL A 260 -0.93 -2.13 -6.51
C VAL A 260 -1.97 -2.35 -5.44
N TYR A 261 -3.01 -3.12 -5.73
CA TYR A 261 -4.12 -3.39 -4.81
C TYR A 261 -4.71 -4.77 -5.05
N HIS A 262 -5.42 -5.31 -4.08
CA HIS A 262 -6.20 -6.53 -4.32
C HIS A 262 -7.62 -6.23 -4.78
N ALA A 263 -8.22 -7.18 -5.48
CA ALA A 263 -9.61 -7.14 -5.89
C ALA A 263 -10.15 -8.57 -6.08
N TYR A 264 -11.43 -8.74 -5.93
CA TYR A 264 -12.11 -10.01 -6.23
C TYR A 264 -12.66 -9.98 -7.64
N ALA A 265 -12.57 -11.08 -8.36
CA ALA A 265 -13.33 -11.24 -9.60
C ALA A 265 -14.84 -11.25 -9.26
N LYS A 266 -15.66 -10.66 -10.12
CA LYS A 266 -17.10 -10.58 -9.94
C LYS A 266 -17.72 -11.94 -9.60
N GLY A 267 -18.44 -12.00 -8.49
CA GLY A 267 -19.11 -13.21 -8.01
C GLY A 267 -18.25 -14.16 -7.18
N TYR A 268 -16.98 -13.80 -6.87
CA TYR A 268 -16.04 -14.58 -6.04
C TYR A 268 -15.62 -13.79 -4.80
N HIS A 269 -16.58 -13.13 -4.18
CA HIS A 269 -16.33 -12.29 -3.00
C HIS A 269 -16.68 -13.03 -1.70
#